data_94a1d712da6842455c578ba2f3284575
#
_entry.id   94a1d712da6842455c578ba2f3284575
#
_cell.length_a   1.000
_cell.length_b   1.000
_cell.length_c   1.000
_cell.angle_alpha   90.00
_cell.angle_beta   90.00
_cell.angle_gamma   90.00
#
_symmetry.space_group_name_H-M   'P 1'
#
loop_
_entity.id
_entity.type
_entity.pdbx_description
1 polymer ?
#
loop_
_entity_poly.entity_id
_entity_poly.type
_entity_poly.pdbx_seq_one_letter_code
_entity_poly.pdbx_strand_id
1 'polypeptide(L)'
;PDLATPVSQMKEKAKQNNWPLDIEWALIGSCTNSSYEDLTRAASIVEDALNKKLIPKATLGINPGSEQVRFTAERDGLIETFEKFKNTKIFTNACGPCIGQWSRKGAEKQEKNSIVHSFNRNFAKRADGNPNTHAFVGSPEMVAAIAISGRLDFNPITDYLQNQNGDKVKLNEPTGLELPPLGFDVGDNGYQEPSKNGNSIKVNVNSESDRLQLLTPFKKWNGKNITHAKL
;
A
#
# COMPACT_ATOMS: atom_id res chain seq x y z
N PRO A 1 19.06 6.40 0.39
CA PRO A 1 19.38 7.17 1.61
C PRO A 1 19.72 8.63 1.30
N ASP A 2 20.42 8.87 0.18
CA ASP A 2 20.98 10.19 -0.17
C ASP A 2 19.93 11.25 -0.50
N LEU A 3 18.70 10.84 -0.76
CA LEU A 3 17.58 11.72 -1.05
C LEU A 3 16.59 11.86 0.12
N ALA A 4 16.92 11.31 1.29
CA ALA A 4 16.11 11.49 2.49
C ALA A 4 16.03 12.98 2.82
N THR A 5 14.80 13.48 2.99
CA THR A 5 14.55 14.91 3.12
C THR A 5 13.54 15.15 4.24
N PRO A 6 13.86 15.98 5.24
CA PRO A 6 12.88 16.43 6.22
C PRO A 6 11.71 17.12 5.51
N VAL A 7 10.49 16.92 6.01
CA VAL A 7 9.28 17.51 5.42
C VAL A 7 9.37 19.04 5.31
N SER A 8 10.01 19.67 6.29
CA SER A 8 10.24 21.13 6.32
C SER A 8 11.14 21.63 5.19
N GLN A 9 11.92 20.76 4.54
CA GLN A 9 12.83 21.09 3.44
C GLN A 9 12.35 20.53 2.10
N MET A 10 11.22 19.82 2.08
CA MET A 10 10.75 19.11 0.89
C MET A 10 10.49 20.05 -0.29
N LYS A 11 9.96 21.24 -0.03
CA LYS A 11 9.70 22.25 -1.06
C LYS A 11 10.95 22.68 -1.82
N GLU A 12 12.01 23.01 -1.09
CA GLU A 12 13.30 23.42 -1.66
C GLU A 12 13.96 22.25 -2.37
N LYS A 13 13.91 21.06 -1.78
CA LYS A 13 14.51 19.86 -2.36
C LYS A 13 13.79 19.43 -3.65
N ALA A 14 12.47 19.49 -3.67
CA ALA A 14 11.69 19.21 -4.87
C ALA A 14 12.03 20.20 -6.00
N LYS A 15 12.15 21.48 -5.69
CA LYS A 15 12.55 22.50 -6.66
C LYS A 15 13.97 22.25 -7.21
N GLN A 16 14.94 21.95 -6.34
CA GLN A 16 16.33 21.66 -6.74
C GLN A 16 16.45 20.46 -7.67
N ASN A 17 15.62 19.43 -7.46
CA ASN A 17 15.64 18.19 -8.24
C ASN A 17 14.58 18.14 -9.34
N ASN A 18 13.82 19.21 -9.52
CA ASN A 18 12.71 19.26 -10.48
C ASN A 18 11.70 18.12 -10.29
N TRP A 19 11.38 17.80 -9.02
CA TRP A 19 10.37 16.79 -8.68
C TRP A 19 8.96 17.36 -8.83
N PRO A 20 7.98 16.55 -9.23
CA PRO A 20 6.57 16.96 -9.23
C PRO A 20 6.10 17.25 -7.81
N LEU A 21 5.35 18.34 -7.65
CA LEU A 21 4.75 18.68 -6.37
C LEU A 21 3.32 18.13 -6.23
N ASP A 22 2.62 17.99 -7.32
CA ASP A 22 1.26 17.42 -7.32
C ASP A 22 1.33 15.90 -7.24
N ILE A 23 0.58 15.32 -6.32
CA ILE A 23 0.52 13.88 -6.09
C ILE A 23 -0.82 13.33 -6.57
N GLU A 24 -0.79 12.34 -7.44
CA GLU A 24 -1.98 11.70 -8.00
C GLU A 24 -2.50 10.56 -7.13
N TRP A 25 -1.57 9.78 -6.55
CA TRP A 25 -1.90 8.65 -5.70
C TRP A 25 -1.11 8.64 -4.41
N ALA A 26 -1.78 8.28 -3.35
CA ALA A 26 -1.21 8.05 -2.03
C ALA A 26 -1.55 6.61 -1.60
N LEU A 27 -0.55 5.78 -1.31
CA LEU A 27 -0.72 4.35 -1.04
C LEU A 27 -0.21 4.00 0.35
N ILE A 28 -1.10 3.54 1.22
CA ILE A 28 -0.74 2.98 2.52
C ILE A 28 -0.70 1.45 2.35
N GLY A 29 0.41 0.84 2.69
CA GLY A 29 0.72 -0.57 2.52
C GLY A 29 2.23 -0.74 2.73
N SER A 30 2.75 -1.79 2.59
CA SER A 30 2.48 -3.18 2.33
C SER A 30 2.39 -3.99 3.64
N CYS A 31 2.82 -5.27 3.64
CA CYS A 31 2.92 -6.08 4.86
C CYS A 31 3.81 -5.47 5.97
N THR A 32 4.68 -4.51 5.64
CA THR A 32 5.60 -3.87 6.59
C THR A 32 5.03 -2.59 7.21
N ASN A 33 4.37 -1.74 6.42
CA ASN A 33 3.93 -0.40 6.84
C ASN A 33 2.42 -0.23 6.59
N SER A 34 1.65 -1.18 7.05
CA SER A 34 0.20 -1.20 7.12
C SER A 34 -0.26 -2.15 8.22
N SER A 35 0.41 -2.06 9.37
CA SER A 35 0.02 -2.73 10.61
C SER A 35 -1.28 -2.13 11.15
N TYR A 36 -1.82 -2.72 12.20
CA TYR A 36 -2.98 -2.15 12.87
C TYR A 36 -2.69 -0.74 13.42
N GLU A 37 -1.51 -0.53 14.01
CA GLU A 37 -1.08 0.80 14.47
C GLU A 37 -1.00 1.80 13.31
N ASP A 38 -0.36 1.42 12.21
CA ASP A 38 -0.26 2.27 11.02
C ASP A 38 -1.63 2.68 10.48
N LEU A 39 -2.56 1.73 10.43
CA LEU A 39 -3.92 1.99 9.95
C LEU A 39 -4.70 2.89 10.92
N THR A 40 -4.57 2.69 12.25
CA THR A 40 -5.25 3.56 13.21
C THR A 40 -4.71 4.99 13.15
N ARG A 41 -3.40 5.17 13.03
CA ARG A 41 -2.77 6.49 12.88
C ARG A 41 -3.21 7.19 11.60
N ALA A 42 -3.21 6.49 10.48
CA ALA A 42 -3.69 7.03 9.21
C ALA A 42 -5.19 7.34 9.24
N ALA A 43 -6.01 6.47 9.85
CA ALA A 43 -7.44 6.67 10.00
C ALA A 43 -7.75 7.90 10.85
N SER A 44 -6.98 8.18 11.91
CA SER A 44 -7.18 9.39 12.73
C SER A 44 -7.00 10.68 11.92
N ILE A 45 -6.05 10.72 10.98
CA ILE A 45 -5.86 11.86 10.06
C ILE A 45 -7.05 11.98 9.09
N VAL A 46 -7.55 10.85 8.58
CA VAL A 46 -8.71 10.83 7.67
C VAL A 46 -9.96 11.28 8.41
N GLU A 47 -10.21 10.81 9.63
CA GLU A 47 -11.33 11.20 10.47
C GLU A 47 -11.28 12.71 10.80
N ASP A 48 -10.11 13.21 11.17
CA ASP A 48 -9.91 14.65 11.40
C ASP A 48 -10.23 15.48 10.15
N ALA A 49 -9.80 15.01 8.97
CA ALA A 49 -10.11 15.64 7.70
C ALA A 49 -11.62 15.64 7.39
N LEU A 50 -12.32 14.52 7.65
CA LEU A 50 -13.78 14.43 7.49
C LEU A 50 -14.50 15.42 8.41
N ASN A 51 -14.12 15.48 9.69
CA ASN A 51 -14.68 16.38 10.68
C ASN A 51 -14.47 17.85 10.31
N LYS A 52 -13.34 18.17 9.68
CA LYS A 52 -13.00 19.52 9.18
C LYS A 52 -13.52 19.80 7.77
N LYS A 53 -14.30 18.89 7.18
CA LYS A 53 -14.87 19.01 5.83
C LYS A 53 -13.82 19.23 4.75
N LEU A 54 -12.67 18.55 4.89
CA LEU A 54 -11.64 18.50 3.85
C LEU A 54 -11.99 17.43 2.80
N ILE A 55 -11.59 17.67 1.56
CA ILE A 55 -11.73 16.73 0.46
C ILE A 55 -10.33 16.29 0.03
N PRO A 56 -10.09 14.98 -0.15
CA PRO A 56 -8.82 14.50 -0.68
C PRO A 56 -8.59 15.02 -2.10
N LYS A 57 -7.38 15.39 -2.39
CA LYS A 57 -6.96 15.84 -3.71
C LYS A 57 -6.22 14.76 -4.50
N ALA A 58 -5.62 13.80 -3.81
CA ALA A 58 -5.09 12.59 -4.43
C ALA A 58 -6.00 11.38 -4.15
N THR A 59 -5.88 10.33 -4.94
CA THR A 59 -6.54 9.05 -4.64
C THR A 59 -5.80 8.34 -3.51
N LEU A 60 -6.51 7.96 -2.45
CA LEU A 60 -5.96 7.21 -1.34
C LEU A 60 -6.18 5.71 -1.55
N GLY A 61 -5.11 4.93 -1.59
CA GLY A 61 -5.16 3.47 -1.64
C GLY A 61 -4.75 2.87 -0.30
N ILE A 62 -5.53 1.94 0.21
CA ILE A 62 -5.23 1.20 1.45
C ILE A 62 -5.01 -0.27 1.10
N ASN A 63 -3.84 -0.78 1.40
CA ASN A 63 -3.50 -2.19 1.26
C ASN A 63 -3.12 -2.75 2.63
N PRO A 64 -4.05 -3.38 3.38
CA PRO A 64 -3.79 -3.89 4.72
C PRO A 64 -2.60 -4.86 4.76
N GLY A 65 -1.89 -4.90 5.88
CA GLY A 65 -0.65 -5.66 6.03
C GLY A 65 -0.83 -7.18 5.97
N SER A 66 -2.00 -7.68 6.32
CA SER A 66 -2.40 -9.08 6.24
C SER A 66 -3.92 -9.18 6.22
N GLU A 67 -4.46 -10.36 5.89
CA GLU A 67 -5.90 -10.61 6.02
C GLU A 67 -6.35 -10.51 7.48
N GLN A 68 -5.56 -10.96 8.42
CA GLN A 68 -5.87 -10.80 9.84
C GLN A 68 -5.97 -9.31 10.25
N VAL A 69 -5.04 -8.48 9.80
CA VAL A 69 -5.10 -7.02 10.02
C VAL A 69 -6.32 -6.42 9.32
N ARG A 70 -6.65 -6.87 8.11
CA ARG A 70 -7.83 -6.40 7.37
C ARG A 70 -9.13 -6.69 8.14
N PHE A 71 -9.35 -7.94 8.54
CA PHE A 71 -10.55 -8.32 9.30
C PHE A 71 -10.64 -7.57 10.64
N THR A 72 -9.49 -7.40 11.32
CA THR A 72 -9.44 -6.62 12.56
C THR A 72 -9.82 -5.16 12.31
N ALA A 73 -9.27 -4.55 11.27
CA ALA A 73 -9.54 -3.16 10.89
C ALA A 73 -11.00 -2.97 10.42
N GLU A 74 -11.60 -3.95 9.74
CA GLU A 74 -13.03 -3.94 9.40
C GLU A 74 -13.90 -4.01 10.64
N ARG A 75 -13.65 -4.95 11.54
CA ARG A 75 -14.38 -5.10 12.81
C ARG A 75 -14.34 -3.82 13.64
N ASP A 76 -13.19 -3.16 13.68
CA ASP A 76 -12.95 -1.97 14.52
C ASP A 76 -13.32 -0.65 13.80
N GLY A 77 -13.93 -0.72 12.60
CA GLY A 77 -14.46 0.44 11.87
C GLY A 77 -13.43 1.29 11.14
N LEU A 78 -12.15 0.86 11.07
CA LEU A 78 -11.10 1.63 10.39
C LEU A 78 -11.33 1.64 8.88
N ILE A 79 -11.72 0.51 8.30
CA ILE A 79 -12.00 0.42 6.86
C ILE A 79 -13.17 1.32 6.49
N GLU A 80 -14.25 1.32 7.28
CA GLU A 80 -15.39 2.23 7.10
C GLU A 80 -14.98 3.71 7.14
N THR A 81 -14.07 4.08 8.05
CA THR A 81 -13.53 5.44 8.11
C THR A 81 -12.82 5.84 6.81
N PHE A 82 -11.98 4.95 6.27
CA PHE A 82 -11.33 5.19 4.98
C PHE A 82 -12.32 5.26 3.81
N GLU A 83 -13.36 4.43 3.79
CA GLU A 83 -14.38 4.40 2.74
C GLU A 83 -15.25 5.67 2.72
N LYS A 84 -15.50 6.29 3.88
CA LYS A 84 -16.16 7.59 3.97
C LYS A 84 -15.37 8.72 3.31
N PHE A 85 -14.07 8.56 3.17
CA PHE A 85 -13.21 9.55 2.57
C PHE A 85 -13.23 9.42 1.05
N LYS A 86 -13.70 10.44 0.36
CA LYS A 86 -13.86 10.44 -1.09
C LYS A 86 -12.56 10.03 -1.82
N ASN A 87 -12.69 9.32 -2.93
CA ASN A 87 -11.57 8.80 -3.73
C ASN A 87 -10.66 7.81 -2.98
N THR A 88 -11.15 7.11 -1.98
CA THR A 88 -10.42 6.02 -1.36
C THR A 88 -10.68 4.69 -2.06
N LYS A 89 -9.68 3.83 -2.11
CA LYS A 89 -9.76 2.45 -2.61
C LYS A 89 -9.11 1.50 -1.63
N ILE A 90 -9.87 0.52 -1.19
CA ILE A 90 -9.35 -0.56 -0.37
C ILE A 90 -8.92 -1.68 -1.31
N PHE A 91 -7.67 -2.09 -1.20
CA PHE A 91 -7.12 -3.20 -1.99
C PHE A 91 -7.24 -4.50 -1.21
N THR A 92 -7.39 -5.59 -1.94
CA THR A 92 -7.14 -6.92 -1.38
C THR A 92 -5.67 -6.99 -0.95
N ASN A 93 -5.39 -7.67 0.16
CA ASN A 93 -4.03 -7.88 0.63
C ASN A 93 -3.21 -8.62 -0.43
N ALA A 94 -2.40 -7.88 -1.16
CA ALA A 94 -1.58 -8.38 -2.26
C ALA A 94 -0.31 -7.55 -2.44
N CYS A 95 0.73 -8.19 -2.94
CA CYS A 95 2.02 -7.55 -3.18
C CYS A 95 2.10 -6.71 -4.47
N GLY A 96 1.04 -6.65 -5.27
CA GLY A 96 1.05 -6.00 -6.59
C GLY A 96 1.70 -4.61 -6.60
N PRO A 97 1.16 -3.63 -5.86
CA PRO A 97 1.75 -2.29 -5.80
C PRO A 97 3.15 -2.25 -5.16
N CYS A 98 3.45 -3.21 -4.28
CA CYS A 98 4.74 -3.26 -3.59
C CYS A 98 5.88 -3.84 -4.43
N ILE A 99 5.57 -4.56 -5.52
CA ILE A 99 6.56 -5.25 -6.37
C ILE A 99 6.57 -4.76 -7.84
N GLY A 100 5.89 -3.67 -8.14
CA GLY A 100 5.85 -3.11 -9.50
C GLY A 100 4.87 -3.80 -10.45
N GLN A 101 3.86 -4.48 -9.91
CA GLN A 101 2.83 -5.18 -10.69
C GLN A 101 1.43 -4.61 -10.46
N TRP A 102 1.36 -3.37 -10.09
CA TRP A 102 0.08 -2.68 -9.99
C TRP A 102 -0.33 -2.13 -11.35
N SER A 103 -1.28 -2.81 -11.99
CA SER A 103 -1.90 -2.33 -13.21
C SER A 103 -2.87 -1.20 -12.89
N ARG A 104 -2.56 0.00 -13.33
CA ARG A 104 -3.42 1.17 -13.20
C ARG A 104 -3.43 1.98 -14.50
N LYS A 105 -4.49 2.78 -14.68
CA LYS A 105 -4.63 3.67 -15.84
C LYS A 105 -3.41 4.60 -15.92
N GLY A 106 -2.80 4.70 -17.09
CA GLY A 106 -1.60 5.51 -17.35
C GLY A 106 -0.29 4.74 -17.23
N ALA A 107 -0.18 3.73 -16.35
CA ALA A 107 1.04 2.94 -16.20
C ALA A 107 1.43 2.21 -17.50
N GLU A 108 0.46 1.62 -18.17
CA GLU A 108 0.66 0.91 -19.44
C GLU A 108 1.13 1.82 -20.58
N LYS A 109 0.68 3.08 -20.54
CA LYS A 109 1.07 4.12 -21.51
C LYS A 109 2.37 4.82 -21.16
N GLN A 110 3.00 4.47 -20.04
CA GLN A 110 4.21 5.11 -19.53
C GLN A 110 4.06 6.63 -19.35
N GLU A 111 2.88 7.08 -18.98
CA GLU A 111 2.60 8.49 -18.69
C GLU A 111 3.38 8.96 -17.46
N LYS A 112 3.80 10.22 -17.47
CA LYS A 112 4.40 10.85 -16.28
C LYS A 112 3.33 10.99 -15.19
N ASN A 113 3.65 10.57 -13.99
CA ASN A 113 2.77 10.68 -12.85
C ASN A 113 3.56 10.65 -11.54
N SER A 114 2.86 10.84 -10.42
CA SER A 114 3.46 10.93 -9.11
C SER A 114 2.67 10.14 -8.08
N ILE A 115 3.37 9.44 -7.23
CA ILE A 115 2.79 8.71 -6.11
C ILE A 115 3.60 8.97 -4.84
N VAL A 116 2.91 8.94 -3.70
CA VAL A 116 3.53 8.79 -2.39
C VAL A 116 3.06 7.49 -1.77
N HIS A 117 3.92 6.77 -1.09
CA HIS A 117 3.55 5.47 -0.50
C HIS A 117 4.33 5.19 0.79
N SER A 118 3.80 4.28 1.60
CA SER A 118 4.45 3.84 2.83
C SER A 118 5.23 2.52 2.69
N PHE A 119 5.51 2.07 1.47
CA PHE A 119 6.25 0.83 1.23
C PHE A 119 7.68 0.91 1.77
N ASN A 120 8.26 -0.22 2.08
CA ASN A 120 9.56 -0.34 2.71
C ASN A 120 10.77 -0.02 1.82
N ARG A 121 10.58 0.18 0.53
CA ARG A 121 11.64 0.50 -0.45
C ARG A 121 11.12 1.38 -1.57
N ASN A 122 12.04 2.14 -2.15
CA ASN A 122 11.75 2.96 -3.32
C ASN A 122 12.84 2.78 -4.39
N PHE A 123 12.44 2.41 -5.59
CA PHE A 123 13.28 2.34 -6.79
C PHE A 123 12.39 2.47 -8.03
N ALA A 124 12.99 2.76 -9.17
CA ALA A 124 12.26 2.93 -10.42
C ALA A 124 11.35 1.72 -10.72
N LYS A 125 10.14 1.98 -11.18
CA LYS A 125 9.10 0.98 -11.50
C LYS A 125 8.52 0.23 -10.29
N ARG A 126 8.89 0.59 -9.06
CA ARG A 126 8.52 -0.18 -7.86
C ARG A 126 7.01 -0.38 -7.70
N ALA A 127 6.19 0.65 -7.90
CA ALA A 127 4.76 0.55 -7.62
C ALA A 127 3.96 -0.04 -8.79
N ASP A 128 4.09 0.53 -9.98
CA ASP A 128 3.23 0.29 -11.13
C ASP A 128 3.95 -0.15 -12.40
N GLY A 129 5.23 -0.49 -12.29
CA GLY A 129 6.04 -0.90 -13.43
C GLY A 129 6.39 0.23 -14.41
N ASN A 130 5.83 1.43 -14.23
CA ASN A 130 6.06 2.57 -15.11
C ASN A 130 7.37 3.29 -14.76
N PRO A 131 8.33 3.41 -15.69
CA PRO A 131 9.60 4.10 -15.44
C PRO A 131 9.44 5.61 -15.23
N ASN A 132 8.31 6.19 -15.65
CA ASN A 132 8.03 7.63 -15.58
C ASN A 132 7.20 8.00 -14.33
N THR A 133 6.96 7.08 -13.44
CA THR A 133 6.32 7.35 -12.15
C THR A 133 7.35 7.90 -11.16
N HIS A 134 7.15 9.12 -10.72
CA HIS A 134 7.87 9.67 -9.57
C HIS A 134 7.25 9.12 -8.28
N ALA A 135 8.01 8.30 -7.55
CA ALA A 135 7.56 7.68 -6.32
C ALA A 135 8.31 8.23 -5.11
N PHE A 136 7.56 8.58 -4.06
CA PHE A 136 8.09 9.10 -2.81
C PHE A 136 7.66 8.20 -1.65
N VAL A 137 8.51 8.09 -0.63
CA VAL A 137 8.24 7.27 0.55
C VAL A 137 8.00 8.16 1.76
N GLY A 138 6.94 7.88 2.49
CA GLY A 138 6.61 8.53 3.76
C GLY A 138 6.00 7.53 4.75
N SER A 139 5.79 7.96 5.99
CA SER A 139 5.03 7.16 6.96
C SER A 139 3.55 7.10 6.57
N PRO A 140 2.77 6.11 7.04
CA PRO A 140 1.35 5.97 6.70
C PRO A 140 0.53 7.23 6.97
N GLU A 141 0.71 7.88 8.11
CA GLU A 141 0.03 9.13 8.46
C GLU A 141 0.45 10.30 7.56
N MET A 142 1.72 10.35 7.14
CA MET A 142 2.19 11.36 6.19
C MET A 142 1.58 11.11 4.80
N VAL A 143 1.48 9.85 4.38
CA VAL A 143 0.81 9.48 3.13
C VAL A 143 -0.65 9.91 3.14
N ALA A 144 -1.37 9.71 4.27
CA ALA A 144 -2.75 10.19 4.44
C ALA A 144 -2.84 11.73 4.36
N ALA A 145 -1.93 12.45 5.03
CA ALA A 145 -1.91 13.92 4.98
C ALA A 145 -1.62 14.45 3.57
N ILE A 146 -0.72 13.81 2.83
CA ILE A 146 -0.43 14.15 1.43
C ILE A 146 -1.63 13.81 0.53
N ALA A 147 -2.38 12.74 0.79
CA ALA A 147 -3.62 12.46 0.05
C ALA A 147 -4.63 13.59 0.18
N ILE A 148 -4.75 14.17 1.36
CA ILE A 148 -5.67 15.28 1.65
C ILE A 148 -5.21 16.55 0.91
N SER A 149 -3.93 16.89 1.01
CA SER A 149 -3.37 18.12 0.42
C SER A 149 -3.18 18.01 -1.11
N GLY A 150 -2.92 16.81 -1.62
CA GLY A 150 -2.51 16.57 -3.00
C GLY A 150 -1.09 17.06 -3.31
N ARG A 151 -0.29 17.39 -2.31
CA ARG A 151 0.98 18.11 -2.50
C ARG A 151 2.12 17.45 -1.74
N LEU A 152 3.22 17.17 -2.45
CA LEU A 152 4.45 16.62 -1.88
C LEU A 152 5.10 17.57 -0.85
N ASP A 153 5.01 18.88 -1.09
CA ASP A 153 5.61 19.92 -0.24
C ASP A 153 4.72 20.35 0.94
N PHE A 154 3.62 19.66 1.18
CA PHE A 154 2.75 19.93 2.31
C PHE A 154 3.38 19.48 3.62
N ASN A 155 3.51 20.40 4.57
CA ASN A 155 3.96 20.13 5.92
C ASN A 155 2.75 20.16 6.89
N PRO A 156 2.22 19.01 7.34
CA PRO A 156 1.03 18.96 8.19
C PRO A 156 1.23 19.66 9.56
N ILE A 157 2.48 19.87 9.99
CA ILE A 157 2.79 20.53 11.25
C ILE A 157 2.62 22.04 11.16
N THR A 158 2.92 22.64 10.01
CA THR A 158 2.94 24.12 9.87
C THR A 158 1.87 24.66 8.93
N ASP A 159 1.45 23.87 7.96
CA ASP A 159 0.62 24.34 6.88
C ASP A 159 -0.87 24.21 7.18
N TYR A 160 -1.66 25.05 6.50
CA TYR A 160 -3.10 25.06 6.55
C TYR A 160 -3.69 24.55 5.23
N LEU A 161 -4.83 23.92 5.32
CA LEU A 161 -5.66 23.50 4.19
C LEU A 161 -6.94 24.33 4.17
N GLN A 162 -7.53 24.48 2.99
CA GLN A 162 -8.83 25.12 2.85
C GLN A 162 -9.91 24.03 2.77
N ASN A 163 -10.92 24.13 3.65
CA ASN A 163 -12.03 23.20 3.65
C ASN A 163 -13.12 23.62 2.63
N GLN A 164 -14.20 22.83 2.57
CA GLN A 164 -15.32 23.08 1.64
C GLN A 164 -16.04 24.40 1.91
N ASN A 165 -15.98 24.93 3.13
CA ASN A 165 -16.59 26.20 3.51
C ASN A 165 -15.67 27.40 3.19
N GLY A 166 -14.44 27.15 2.74
CA GLY A 166 -13.44 28.21 2.54
C GLY A 166 -12.58 28.53 3.77
N ASP A 167 -12.80 27.85 4.90
CA ASP A 167 -12.05 28.08 6.13
C ASP A 167 -10.65 27.49 6.05
N LYS A 168 -9.68 28.16 6.64
CA LYS A 168 -8.32 27.64 6.83
C LYS A 168 -8.30 26.73 8.06
N VAL A 169 -7.98 25.47 7.86
CA VAL A 169 -7.92 24.45 8.90
C VAL A 169 -6.56 23.75 8.88
N LYS A 170 -6.14 23.25 10.02
CA LYS A 170 -4.91 22.50 10.20
C LYS A 170 -5.26 21.07 10.60
N LEU A 171 -4.51 20.09 10.12
CA LEU A 171 -4.64 18.71 10.57
C LEU A 171 -4.14 18.58 12.01
N ASN A 172 -4.81 17.76 12.80
CA ASN A 172 -4.34 17.39 14.13
C ASN A 172 -3.18 16.40 14.04
N GLU A 173 -2.42 16.26 15.12
CA GLU A 173 -1.42 15.21 15.23
C GLU A 173 -2.10 13.84 15.18
N PRO A 174 -1.46 12.84 14.48
CA PRO A 174 -2.04 11.51 14.38
C PRO A 174 -2.05 10.81 15.74
N THR A 175 -3.16 10.18 16.05
CA THR A 175 -3.29 9.26 17.19
C THR A 175 -3.46 7.84 16.68
N GLY A 176 -3.05 6.85 17.45
CA GLY A 176 -3.17 5.46 17.05
C GLY A 176 -3.14 4.52 18.24
N LEU A 177 -3.47 3.27 17.95
CA LEU A 177 -3.44 2.17 18.92
C LEU A 177 -2.36 1.19 18.48
N GLU A 178 -1.42 0.91 19.36
CA GLU A 178 -0.35 -0.07 19.11
C GLU A 178 -0.92 -1.47 18.83
N LEU A 179 -1.94 -1.84 19.59
CA LEU A 179 -2.63 -3.13 19.46
C LEU A 179 -4.15 -2.92 19.43
N PRO A 180 -4.90 -3.80 18.76
CA PRO A 180 -6.35 -3.75 18.78
C PRO A 180 -6.90 -4.05 20.19
N PRO A 181 -7.81 -3.23 20.72
CA PRO A 181 -8.32 -3.36 22.09
C PRO A 181 -8.99 -4.70 22.38
N LEU A 182 -9.58 -5.34 21.38
CA LEU A 182 -10.24 -6.63 21.47
C LEU A 182 -9.36 -7.79 20.98
N GLY A 183 -8.04 -7.56 20.83
CA GLY A 183 -7.14 -8.51 20.17
C GLY A 183 -7.37 -8.57 18.66
N PHE A 184 -6.52 -9.32 17.97
CA PHE A 184 -6.67 -9.53 16.53
C PHE A 184 -7.84 -10.46 16.23
N ASP A 185 -8.57 -10.16 15.17
CA ASP A 185 -9.58 -11.05 14.61
C ASP A 185 -8.91 -12.31 14.03
N VAL A 186 -9.55 -13.44 14.14
CA VAL A 186 -9.02 -14.69 13.56
C VAL A 186 -9.09 -14.70 12.03
N GLY A 187 -9.93 -13.85 11.46
CA GLY A 187 -10.16 -13.78 10.03
C GLY A 187 -10.90 -14.98 9.46
N ASP A 188 -10.97 -15.04 8.14
CA ASP A 188 -11.49 -16.21 7.42
C ASP A 188 -10.38 -17.26 7.31
N ASN A 189 -10.74 -18.50 7.50
CA ASN A 189 -9.81 -19.63 7.39
C ASN A 189 -9.27 -19.81 5.97
N GLY A 190 -9.85 -19.24 4.94
CA GLY A 190 -9.35 -19.25 3.56
C GLY A 190 -8.77 -20.57 3.02
N TYR A 191 -8.72 -21.60 3.84
CA TYR A 191 -8.17 -22.91 3.49
C TYR A 191 -9.10 -23.61 2.51
N GLN A 192 -8.56 -23.94 1.35
CA GLN A 192 -9.24 -24.77 0.38
C GLN A 192 -8.63 -26.16 0.40
N GLU A 193 -9.45 -27.16 0.72
CA GLU A 193 -9.02 -28.55 0.68
C GLU A 193 -8.61 -28.93 -0.75
N PRO A 194 -7.53 -29.71 -0.91
CA PRO A 194 -7.21 -30.29 -2.18
C PRO A 194 -8.35 -31.14 -2.73
N SER A 195 -8.54 -31.13 -4.04
CA SER A 195 -9.54 -32.01 -4.66
C SER A 195 -9.34 -33.46 -4.25
N LYS A 196 -10.40 -34.11 -3.78
CA LYS A 196 -10.35 -35.55 -3.44
C LYS A 196 -9.89 -36.42 -4.60
N ASN A 197 -10.11 -35.95 -5.84
CA ASN A 197 -9.71 -36.62 -7.07
C ASN A 197 -8.42 -36.04 -7.67
N GLY A 198 -7.62 -35.32 -6.89
CA GLY A 198 -6.41 -34.65 -7.37
C GLY A 198 -5.46 -35.58 -8.15
N ASN A 199 -5.34 -36.84 -7.72
CA ASN A 199 -4.50 -37.84 -8.40
C ASN A 199 -4.98 -38.22 -9.81
N SER A 200 -6.26 -37.95 -10.14
CA SER A 200 -6.83 -38.23 -11.48
C SER A 200 -6.74 -37.03 -12.41
N ILE A 201 -6.35 -35.86 -11.92
CA ILE A 201 -6.22 -34.63 -12.71
C ILE A 201 -4.98 -34.77 -13.58
N LYS A 202 -5.17 -34.81 -14.92
CA LYS A 202 -4.08 -34.77 -15.88
C LYS A 202 -3.79 -33.32 -16.25
N VAL A 203 -2.57 -32.89 -16.03
CA VAL A 203 -2.08 -31.58 -16.49
C VAL A 203 -1.62 -31.75 -17.94
N ASN A 204 -2.30 -31.06 -18.85
CA ASN A 204 -1.91 -31.00 -20.25
C ASN A 204 -1.08 -29.73 -20.48
N VAL A 205 0.17 -29.92 -20.86
CA VAL A 205 1.05 -28.83 -21.26
C VAL A 205 1.28 -28.97 -22.78
N ASN A 206 1.11 -27.87 -23.51
CA ASN A 206 1.43 -27.86 -24.95
C ASN A 206 2.92 -28.18 -25.14
N SER A 207 3.23 -29.14 -25.99
CA SER A 207 4.61 -29.56 -26.30
C SER A 207 5.47 -28.41 -26.82
N GLU A 208 4.86 -27.45 -27.51
CA GLU A 208 5.52 -26.26 -28.06
C GLU A 208 5.61 -25.07 -27.07
N SER A 209 5.23 -25.29 -25.81
CA SER A 209 5.33 -24.24 -24.81
C SER A 209 6.78 -23.97 -24.43
N ASP A 210 7.24 -22.76 -24.59
CA ASP A 210 8.54 -22.28 -24.14
C ASP A 210 8.59 -21.88 -22.65
N ARG A 211 7.42 -21.87 -21.97
CA ARG A 211 7.27 -21.39 -20.57
C ARG A 211 6.85 -22.49 -19.60
N LEU A 212 6.09 -23.47 -20.06
CA LEU A 212 5.52 -24.52 -19.22
C LEU A 212 6.07 -25.88 -19.66
N GLN A 213 6.51 -26.66 -18.70
CA GLN A 213 6.95 -28.04 -18.92
C GLN A 213 6.47 -28.93 -17.77
N LEU A 214 6.21 -30.20 -18.08
CA LEU A 214 5.97 -31.20 -17.06
C LEU A 214 7.33 -31.66 -16.51
N LEU A 215 7.58 -31.37 -15.25
CA LEU A 215 8.79 -31.82 -14.57
C LEU A 215 8.67 -33.27 -14.15
N THR A 216 9.79 -33.96 -14.16
CA THR A 216 9.86 -35.32 -13.58
C THR A 216 9.54 -35.25 -12.09
N PRO A 217 8.60 -36.03 -11.57
CA PRO A 217 8.28 -36.05 -10.17
C PRO A 217 9.50 -36.30 -9.29
N PHE A 218 9.59 -35.61 -8.17
CA PHE A 218 10.63 -35.88 -7.19
C PHE A 218 10.54 -37.33 -6.69
N LYS A 219 11.68 -37.93 -6.43
CA LYS A 219 11.72 -39.21 -5.76
C LYS A 219 11.05 -39.11 -4.38
N LYS A 220 10.30 -40.16 -4.01
CA LYS A 220 9.68 -40.19 -2.68
C LYS A 220 10.76 -40.01 -1.60
N TRP A 221 10.51 -39.08 -0.69
CA TRP A 221 11.41 -38.84 0.42
C TRP A 221 11.47 -40.09 1.30
N ASN A 222 12.68 -40.47 1.69
CA ASN A 222 12.96 -41.69 2.46
C ASN A 222 12.86 -41.48 4.00
N GLY A 223 12.40 -40.30 4.45
CA GLY A 223 12.28 -39.96 5.87
C GLY A 223 13.63 -39.61 6.55
N LYS A 224 14.74 -39.59 5.84
CA LYS A 224 16.05 -39.27 6.39
C LYS A 224 16.47 -37.83 6.06
N ASN A 225 17.19 -37.21 7.00
CA ASN A 225 17.75 -35.88 6.78
C ASN A 225 18.74 -35.88 5.59
N ILE A 226 18.70 -34.82 4.81
CA ILE A 226 19.69 -34.61 3.74
C ILE A 226 20.96 -34.09 4.40
N THR A 227 21.99 -34.92 4.42
CA THR A 227 23.28 -34.58 5.07
C THR A 227 24.30 -33.96 4.11
N HIS A 228 24.12 -34.15 2.80
CA HIS A 228 24.98 -33.60 1.77
C HIS A 228 24.13 -33.15 0.59
N ALA A 229 23.81 -31.85 0.54
CA ALA A 229 23.21 -31.21 -0.61
C ALA A 229 24.25 -30.35 -1.33
N LYS A 230 24.34 -30.45 -2.65
CA LYS A 230 25.03 -29.44 -3.46
C LYS A 230 24.00 -28.41 -3.86
N LEU A 231 24.28 -27.16 -3.54
CA LEU A 231 23.56 -25.98 -4.04
C LEU A 231 24.14 -25.54 -5.38
#